data_a3a494b1e4f293ab4d4730d5009de351
#
_entry.id   a3a494b1e4f293ab4d4730d5009de351
#
_cell.length_a   1.000
_cell.length_b   1.000
_cell.length_c   1.000
_cell.angle_alpha   90.00
_cell.angle_beta   90.00
_cell.angle_gamma   90.00
#
_symmetry.space_group_name_H-M   'P 1'
#
loop_
_entity.id
_entity.type
_entity.pdbx_description
1 polymer ?
#
loop_
_entity_poly.entity_id
_entity_poly.type
_entity_poly.pdbx_seq_one_letter_code
_entity_poly.pdbx_strand_id
1 'polypeptide(L)'
;MAHSITFSPDAWADYLYWQSEDKKTLKRINKLLQELQRDGAVQGIGKAELLRKIKGMSKRIDDTNRLVYTVENDSIVVLSCRGPYED
;
A
#
# COMPACT_ATOMS: atom_id res chain seq x y z
N MET A 1 10.69 -15.94 0.34
CA MET A 1 11.16 -15.21 -0.85
C MET A 1 10.50 -13.84 -0.92
N ALA A 2 11.23 -12.81 -1.29
CA ALA A 2 10.67 -11.46 -1.36
C ALA A 2 9.77 -11.33 -2.59
N HIS A 3 8.68 -10.55 -2.45
CA HIS A 3 7.80 -10.21 -3.55
C HIS A 3 8.25 -8.89 -4.16
N SER A 4 8.06 -8.69 -5.46
CA SER A 4 8.35 -7.41 -6.07
C SER A 4 7.23 -6.42 -5.78
N ILE A 5 7.56 -5.13 -5.77
CA ILE A 5 6.61 -4.04 -5.56
C ILE A 5 6.57 -3.22 -6.85
N THR A 6 5.36 -3.03 -7.37
CA THR A 6 5.13 -2.21 -8.56
C THR A 6 4.15 -1.10 -8.17
N PHE A 7 4.43 0.12 -8.59
CA PHE A 7 3.52 1.25 -8.35
C PHE A 7 2.77 1.58 -9.64
N SER A 8 1.45 1.76 -9.53
CA SER A 8 0.70 2.41 -10.59
C SER A 8 1.14 3.88 -10.70
N PRO A 9 0.83 4.57 -11.81
CA PRO A 9 1.16 6.01 -11.92
C PRO A 9 0.58 6.83 -10.77
N ASP A 10 -0.64 6.57 -10.36
CA ASP A 10 -1.28 7.29 -9.25
C ASP A 10 -0.58 7.01 -7.92
N ALA A 11 -0.24 5.74 -7.68
CA ALA A 11 0.46 5.36 -6.45
C ALA A 11 1.85 5.99 -6.40
N TRP A 12 2.53 6.05 -7.53
CA TRP A 12 3.85 6.68 -7.62
C TRP A 12 3.75 8.17 -7.30
N ALA A 13 2.75 8.86 -7.84
CA ALA A 13 2.52 10.27 -7.53
C ALA A 13 2.24 10.48 -6.04
N ASP A 14 1.43 9.60 -5.44
CA ASP A 14 1.16 9.65 -4.00
C ASP A 14 2.42 9.47 -3.17
N TYR A 15 3.26 8.52 -3.56
CA TYR A 15 4.50 8.25 -2.85
C TYR A 15 5.45 9.44 -2.90
N LEU A 16 5.59 10.07 -4.07
CA LEU A 16 6.40 11.28 -4.24
C LEU A 16 5.85 12.43 -3.38
N TYR A 17 4.53 12.55 -3.31
CA TYR A 17 3.89 13.55 -2.45
C TYR A 17 4.36 13.42 -1.00
N TRP A 18 4.35 12.21 -0.45
CA TRP A 18 4.76 12.00 0.94
C TRP A 18 6.23 12.28 1.18
N GLN A 19 7.09 12.07 0.18
CA GLN A 19 8.52 12.36 0.32
C GLN A 19 8.79 13.83 0.61
N SER A 20 7.95 14.72 0.07
CA SER A 20 8.12 16.17 0.28
C SER A 20 7.23 16.72 1.40
N GLU A 21 6.09 16.09 1.68
CA GLU A 21 5.08 16.68 2.56
C GLU A 21 5.08 16.12 3.98
N ASP A 22 5.37 14.83 4.16
CA ASP A 22 5.29 14.22 5.49
C ASP A 22 6.16 12.97 5.59
N LYS A 23 7.35 13.15 6.12
CA LYS A 23 8.31 12.05 6.25
C LYS A 23 7.86 10.98 7.24
N LYS A 24 7.05 11.35 8.23
CA LYS A 24 6.54 10.39 9.21
C LYS A 24 5.56 9.43 8.53
N THR A 25 4.68 9.96 7.71
CA THR A 25 3.75 9.15 6.92
C THR A 25 4.52 8.27 5.92
N LEU A 26 5.54 8.84 5.29
CA LEU A 26 6.39 8.08 4.38
C LEU A 26 7.04 6.89 5.07
N LYS A 27 7.55 7.07 6.27
CA LYS A 27 8.14 5.96 7.06
C LYS A 27 7.13 4.86 7.31
N ARG A 28 5.90 5.22 7.64
CA ARG A 28 4.84 4.25 7.86
C ARG A 28 4.54 3.46 6.57
N ILE A 29 4.43 4.16 5.45
CA ILE A 29 4.20 3.53 4.14
C ILE A 29 5.35 2.59 3.81
N ASN A 30 6.59 3.04 3.98
CA ASN A 30 7.76 2.19 3.72
C ASN A 30 7.74 0.92 4.56
N LYS A 31 7.33 1.03 5.82
CA LYS A 31 7.24 -0.12 6.70
C LYS A 31 6.19 -1.12 6.22
N LEU A 32 5.03 -0.63 5.78
CA LEU A 32 3.98 -1.47 5.22
C LEU A 32 4.46 -2.16 3.94
N LEU A 33 5.15 -1.43 3.07
CA LEU A 33 5.68 -2.01 1.83
C LEU A 33 6.73 -3.08 2.11
N GLN A 34 7.60 -2.85 3.08
CA GLN A 34 8.60 -3.85 3.48
C GLN A 34 7.94 -5.12 4.01
N GLU A 35 6.87 -4.98 4.80
CA GLU A 35 6.11 -6.12 5.29
C GLU A 35 5.48 -6.90 4.13
N LEU A 36 4.87 -6.20 3.18
CA LEU A 36 4.28 -6.85 2.01
C LEU A 36 5.33 -7.56 1.18
N GLN A 37 6.49 -6.93 1.00
CA GLN A 37 7.58 -7.52 0.24
C GLN A 37 8.09 -8.81 0.88
N ARG A 38 8.20 -8.82 2.20
CA ARG A 38 8.72 -9.97 2.94
C ARG A 38 7.69 -11.06 3.12
N ASP A 39 6.48 -10.70 3.58
CA ASP A 39 5.50 -11.65 4.09
C ASP A 39 4.32 -11.90 3.14
N GLY A 40 4.17 -11.10 2.10
CA GLY A 40 3.06 -11.21 1.17
C GLY A 40 1.86 -10.34 1.55
N ALA A 41 0.74 -10.58 0.87
CA ALA A 41 -0.34 -9.61 0.78
C ALA A 41 -1.17 -9.44 2.06
N VAL A 42 -1.28 -10.44 2.92
CA VAL A 42 -2.26 -10.41 4.01
C VAL A 42 -1.66 -10.38 5.41
N GLN A 43 -0.35 -10.49 5.54
CA GLN A 43 0.31 -10.53 6.84
C GLN A 43 1.03 -9.23 7.16
N GLY A 44 1.43 -9.06 8.41
CA GLY A 44 2.19 -7.91 8.83
C GLY A 44 1.34 -6.86 9.53
N ILE A 45 1.95 -5.70 9.79
CA ILE A 45 1.28 -4.59 10.46
C ILE A 45 0.22 -3.95 9.57
N GLY A 46 -0.76 -3.29 10.19
CA GLY A 46 -1.85 -2.65 9.45
C GLY A 46 -2.70 -3.68 8.75
N LYS A 47 -3.51 -4.41 9.50
CA LYS A 47 -4.35 -5.51 8.99
C LYS A 47 -4.91 -5.22 7.60
N ALA A 48 -4.71 -6.18 6.69
CA ALA A 48 -5.24 -6.07 5.33
C ALA A 48 -6.75 -6.32 5.33
N GLU A 49 -7.47 -5.49 4.58
CA GLU A 49 -8.90 -5.63 4.37
C GLU A 49 -9.16 -5.93 2.90
N LEU A 50 -10.00 -6.93 2.64
CA LEU A 50 -10.42 -7.25 1.26
C LEU A 50 -11.38 -6.18 0.76
N LEU A 51 -11.17 -5.75 -0.48
CA LEU A 51 -12.02 -4.76 -1.11
C LEU A 51 -13.14 -5.46 -1.88
N ARG A 52 -14.32 -4.80 -1.95
CA ARG A 52 -15.50 -5.39 -2.58
C ARG A 52 -15.62 -5.02 -4.06
N LYS A 53 -15.26 -3.78 -4.42
CA LYS A 53 -15.46 -3.28 -5.78
C LYS A 53 -14.35 -3.70 -6.73
N ILE A 54 -13.16 -3.93 -6.22
CA ILE A 54 -12.05 -4.41 -7.02
C ILE A 54 -11.41 -5.61 -6.34
N LYS A 55 -10.69 -6.41 -7.11
CA LYS A 55 -9.96 -7.54 -6.57
C LYS A 55 -8.66 -7.03 -5.97
N GLY A 56 -8.73 -6.59 -4.73
CA GLY A 56 -7.58 -6.00 -4.06
C GLY A 56 -7.76 -5.96 -2.57
N MET A 57 -6.81 -5.32 -1.91
CA MET A 57 -6.75 -5.20 -0.46
C MET A 57 -6.30 -3.81 -0.07
N SER A 58 -6.56 -3.42 1.17
CA SER A 58 -6.03 -2.18 1.70
C SER A 58 -5.48 -2.40 3.09
N LYS A 59 -4.46 -1.62 3.44
CA LYS A 59 -3.91 -1.53 4.79
C LYS A 59 -3.99 -0.08 5.26
N ARG A 60 -4.20 0.08 6.55
CA ARG A 60 -4.31 1.41 7.15
C ARG A 60 -2.91 2.02 7.31
N ILE A 61 -2.73 3.23 6.78
CA ILE A 61 -1.53 4.02 7.00
C ILE A 61 -1.72 4.86 8.26
N ASP A 62 -2.81 5.60 8.31
CA ASP A 62 -3.23 6.40 9.47
C ASP A 62 -4.77 6.54 9.45
N ASP A 63 -5.32 7.47 10.24
CA ASP A 63 -6.77 7.64 10.33
C ASP A 63 -7.43 8.08 9.01
N THR A 64 -6.66 8.65 8.12
CA THR A 64 -7.16 9.22 6.86
C THR A 64 -6.69 8.46 5.63
N ASN A 65 -5.48 7.92 5.67
CA ASN A 65 -4.82 7.39 4.48
C ASN A 65 -4.73 5.86 4.51
N ARG A 66 -4.90 5.26 3.34
CA ARG A 66 -4.82 3.81 3.17
C ARG A 66 -3.89 3.46 2.02
N LEU A 67 -3.23 2.32 2.18
CA LEU A 67 -2.41 1.70 1.13
C LEU A 67 -3.28 0.67 0.43
N VAL A 68 -3.61 0.93 -0.84
CA VAL A 68 -4.46 0.06 -1.65
C VAL A 68 -3.60 -0.68 -2.65
N TYR A 69 -3.75 -1.99 -2.72
CA TYR A 69 -2.90 -2.82 -3.58
C TYR A 69 -3.63 -4.06 -4.07
N THR A 70 -3.10 -4.65 -5.14
CA THR A 70 -3.51 -5.95 -5.64
C THR A 70 -2.29 -6.85 -5.71
N VAL A 71 -2.51 -8.15 -5.91
CA VAL A 71 -1.43 -9.10 -6.11
C VAL A 71 -1.59 -9.69 -7.52
N GLU A 72 -0.56 -9.58 -8.33
CA GLU A 72 -0.52 -10.14 -9.67
C GLU A 72 0.72 -11.01 -9.81
N ASN A 73 0.53 -12.29 -9.99
CA ASN A 73 1.61 -13.28 -9.92
C ASN A 73 2.30 -13.12 -8.55
N ASP A 74 3.58 -12.92 -8.48
CA ASP A 74 4.27 -12.72 -7.20
C ASP A 74 4.57 -11.24 -6.93
N SER A 75 3.91 -10.34 -7.66
CA SER A 75 4.15 -8.91 -7.52
C SER A 75 3.01 -8.24 -6.75
N ILE A 76 3.37 -7.36 -5.84
CA ILE A 76 2.42 -6.48 -5.17
C ILE A 76 2.30 -5.22 -6.03
N VAL A 77 1.10 -4.93 -6.51
CA VAL A 77 0.86 -3.73 -7.33
C VAL A 77 0.13 -2.71 -6.47
N VAL A 78 0.82 -1.62 -6.15
CA VAL A 78 0.25 -0.54 -5.32
C VAL A 78 -0.57 0.37 -6.22
N LEU A 79 -1.84 0.54 -5.89
CA LEU A 79 -2.78 1.34 -6.67
C LEU A 79 -2.89 2.77 -6.15
N SER A 80 -2.80 2.97 -4.83
CA SER A 80 -2.80 4.28 -4.21
C SER A 80 -2.23 4.18 -2.80
N CYS A 81 -1.73 5.28 -2.27
CA CYS A 81 -1.27 5.34 -0.88
C CYS A 81 -1.56 6.71 -0.25
N ARG A 82 -2.59 7.39 -0.73
CA ARG A 82 -3.01 8.68 -0.19
C ARG A 82 -4.53 8.76 -0.22
N GLY A 83 -5.10 9.25 0.89
CA GLY A 83 -6.54 9.38 1.02
C GLY A 83 -7.22 8.09 1.46
N PRO A 84 -8.50 8.18 1.80
CA PRO A 84 -9.30 7.00 2.13
C PRO A 84 -9.69 6.24 0.86
N TYR A 85 -9.93 4.96 0.99
CA TYR A 85 -10.53 4.17 -0.08
C TYR A 85 -11.98 3.91 0.28
N GLU A 86 -12.90 4.30 -0.57
CA GLU A 86 -14.31 4.03 -0.41
C GLU A 86 -14.71 2.86 -1.32
N ASP A 87 -15.07 1.79 -0.65
CA ASP A 87 -15.39 0.53 -1.33
C ASP A 87 -16.89 0.39 -1.59
#